data_e63f22ba94802d829462f90e7431a9c8
#
_entry.id   e63f22ba94802d829462f90e7431a9c8
#
_cell.length_a   1.000
_cell.length_b   1.000
_cell.length_c   1.000
_cell.angle_alpha   90.00
_cell.angle_beta   90.00
_cell.angle_gamma   90.00
#
_symmetry.space_group_name_H-M   'P 1'
#
loop_
_entity.id
_entity.type
_entity.pdbx_description
1 polymer ?
#
loop_
_entity_poly.entity_id
_entity_poly.type
_entity_poly.pdbx_seq_one_letter_code
_entity_poly.pdbx_strand_id
1 'polypeptide(L)'
;AGTGMKQSDGIPGLVGWEDHGDPAKIPGLEVVAEGTAWKSGTVAQHWTATVYPGPKKNFVFNAATIFWSQALASPPGHMLPWSHWNRPHGPDQRVQRIMQNLLRRAIGS
;
A
#
# COMPACT_ATOMS: atom_id res chain seq x y z
N ALA A 1 -10.97 -3.63 -6.22
CA ALA A 1 -11.48 -4.59 -7.19
C ALA A 1 -10.74 -4.48 -8.53
N GLY A 2 -10.58 -5.60 -9.25
CA GLY A 2 -9.97 -5.61 -10.57
C GLY A 2 -8.45 -5.46 -10.62
N THR A 3 -7.74 -5.66 -9.52
CA THR A 3 -6.27 -5.63 -9.50
C THR A 3 -5.65 -6.96 -9.90
N GLY A 4 -6.40 -8.07 -9.76
CA GLY A 4 -5.88 -9.43 -9.93
C GLY A 4 -4.93 -9.90 -8.82
N MET A 5 -4.72 -9.11 -7.77
CA MET A 5 -3.85 -9.49 -6.65
C MET A 5 -4.44 -10.63 -5.85
N LYS A 6 -3.57 -11.55 -5.45
CA LYS A 6 -3.87 -12.66 -4.55
C LYS A 6 -2.97 -12.55 -3.32
N GLN A 7 -3.32 -13.25 -2.26
CA GLN A 7 -2.54 -13.29 -1.03
C GLN A 7 -1.08 -13.72 -1.23
N SER A 8 -0.83 -14.54 -2.25
CA SER A 8 0.52 -15.00 -2.60
C SER A 8 1.36 -13.97 -3.37
N ASP A 9 0.74 -12.88 -3.83
CA ASP A 9 1.41 -11.89 -4.67
C ASP A 9 2.14 -10.87 -3.80
N GLY A 10 3.43 -11.04 -3.64
CA GLY A 10 4.28 -10.10 -2.92
C GLY A 10 4.92 -9.06 -3.85
N ILE A 11 5.10 -7.86 -3.35
CA ILE A 11 5.92 -6.81 -3.96
C ILE A 11 7.06 -6.52 -2.99
N PRO A 12 8.22 -7.17 -3.15
CA PRO A 12 9.33 -6.96 -2.22
C PRO A 12 9.75 -5.49 -2.16
N GLY A 13 9.88 -4.96 -0.95
CA GLY A 13 10.29 -3.60 -0.71
C GLY A 13 9.18 -2.55 -0.68
N LEU A 14 7.95 -2.90 -0.99
CA LEU A 14 6.82 -1.96 -0.92
C LEU A 14 6.49 -1.58 0.53
N VAL A 15 6.60 -2.51 1.44
CA VAL A 15 6.38 -2.30 2.88
C VAL A 15 7.70 -2.47 3.60
N GLY A 16 8.13 -1.50 4.35
CA GLY A 16 9.41 -1.60 5.03
C GLY A 16 9.66 -0.62 6.15
N TRP A 17 8.98 0.52 6.14
CA TRP A 17 9.17 1.54 7.16
C TRP A 17 7.88 2.32 7.40
N GLU A 18 7.66 2.72 8.67
CA GLU A 18 6.44 3.39 9.10
C GLU A 18 5.18 2.65 8.65
N ASP A 19 5.26 1.33 8.64
CA ASP A 19 4.12 0.49 8.33
C ASP A 19 3.16 0.41 9.52
N HIS A 20 1.89 0.26 9.20
CA HIS A 20 0.84 0.07 10.19
C HIS A 20 0.32 -1.36 10.16
N GLY A 21 0.02 -1.89 11.35
CA GLY A 21 -0.42 -3.26 11.54
C GLY A 21 -1.88 -3.51 11.18
N ASP A 22 -2.62 -4.03 12.14
CA ASP A 22 -4.03 -4.36 11.97
C ASP A 22 -4.88 -3.11 11.71
N PRO A 23 -5.95 -3.25 10.91
CA PRO A 23 -6.79 -2.12 10.57
C PRO A 23 -7.53 -1.58 11.80
N ALA A 24 -7.72 -0.27 11.85
CA ALA A 24 -8.53 0.36 12.88
C ALA A 24 -10.00 -0.05 12.75
N LYS A 25 -10.73 0.00 13.86
CA LYS A 25 -12.16 -0.29 13.88
C LYS A 25 -12.95 0.98 13.53
N ILE A 26 -13.05 1.27 12.25
CA ILE A 26 -13.78 2.44 11.73
C ILE A 26 -14.96 1.94 10.90
N PRO A 27 -16.17 2.48 11.09
CA PRO A 27 -17.34 2.10 10.27
C PRO A 27 -17.08 2.30 8.78
N GLY A 28 -17.31 1.26 7.98
CA GLY A 28 -17.12 1.30 6.53
C GLY A 28 -15.67 1.19 6.06
N LEU A 29 -14.72 0.95 6.97
CA LEU A 29 -13.33 0.73 6.59
C LEU A 29 -13.19 -0.56 5.79
N GLU A 30 -12.45 -0.47 4.69
CA GLU A 30 -12.11 -1.59 3.83
C GLU A 30 -10.59 -1.75 3.78
N VAL A 31 -10.11 -2.98 3.86
CA VAL A 31 -8.71 -3.32 3.58
C VAL A 31 -8.56 -3.49 2.08
N VAL A 32 -7.73 -2.66 1.46
CA VAL A 32 -7.52 -2.68 0.01
C VAL A 32 -6.27 -3.46 -0.38
N ALA A 33 -5.34 -3.60 0.55
CA ALA A 33 -4.16 -4.46 0.40
C ALA A 33 -3.66 -4.87 1.79
N GLU A 34 -3.06 -6.05 1.87
CA GLU A 34 -2.46 -6.54 3.11
C GLU A 34 -1.24 -7.41 2.83
N GLY A 35 -0.41 -7.57 3.81
CA GLY A 35 0.79 -8.39 3.70
C GLY A 35 1.52 -8.53 5.03
N THR A 36 2.68 -9.17 4.97
CA THR A 36 3.56 -9.34 6.11
C THR A 36 4.91 -8.70 5.81
N ALA A 37 5.35 -7.81 6.70
CA ALA A 37 6.70 -7.29 6.71
C ALA A 37 7.54 -8.06 7.73
N TRP A 38 8.82 -8.23 7.44
CA TRP A 38 9.74 -8.98 8.30
C TRP A 38 10.86 -8.06 8.77
N LYS A 39 11.01 -7.93 10.07
CA LYS A 39 12.14 -7.23 10.69
C LYS A 39 13.23 -8.24 11.00
N SER A 40 14.42 -7.99 10.48
CA SER A 40 15.60 -8.87 10.72
C SER A 40 15.36 -10.35 10.39
N GLY A 41 14.42 -10.64 9.48
CA GLY A 41 14.10 -11.99 9.05
C GLY A 41 13.35 -12.86 10.07
N THR A 42 13.09 -12.36 11.28
CA THR A 42 12.54 -13.16 12.37
C THR A 42 11.25 -12.62 12.98
N VAL A 43 11.02 -11.30 12.89
CA VAL A 43 9.81 -10.67 13.44
C VAL A 43 8.88 -10.33 12.29
N ALA A 44 7.71 -10.99 12.26
CA ALA A 44 6.65 -10.71 11.30
C ALA A 44 5.77 -9.59 11.83
N GLN A 45 5.43 -8.65 10.96
CA GLN A 45 4.50 -7.57 11.25
C GLN A 45 3.42 -7.53 10.17
N HIS A 46 2.16 -7.56 10.59
CA HIS A 46 1.04 -7.42 9.68
C HIS A 46 0.99 -5.99 9.13
N TRP A 47 0.73 -5.85 7.86
CA TRP A 47 0.57 -4.57 7.17
C TRP A 47 -0.78 -4.52 6.47
N THR A 48 -1.49 -3.41 6.60
CA THR A 48 -2.77 -3.20 5.92
C THR A 48 -2.84 -1.79 5.34
N ALA A 49 -3.16 -1.69 4.05
CA ALA A 49 -3.57 -0.45 3.43
C ALA A 49 -5.10 -0.38 3.45
N THR A 50 -5.64 0.74 3.87
CA THR A 50 -7.06 0.86 4.17
C THR A 50 -7.71 2.08 3.53
N VAL A 51 -9.01 1.99 3.29
CA VAL A 51 -9.84 3.12 2.88
C VAL A 51 -11.10 3.15 3.72
N TYR A 52 -11.54 4.32 4.13
CA TYR A 52 -12.80 4.47 4.86
C TYR A 52 -13.54 5.75 4.44
N PRO A 53 -14.88 5.74 4.50
CA PRO A 53 -15.68 6.89 4.10
C PRO A 53 -15.61 8.02 5.13
N GLY A 54 -15.58 9.24 4.65
CA GLY A 54 -15.77 10.43 5.45
C GLY A 54 -17.22 10.93 5.44
N PRO A 55 -17.53 11.97 6.21
CA PRO A 55 -18.92 12.42 6.42
C PRO A 55 -19.54 13.17 5.23
N LYS A 56 -18.73 13.59 4.26
CA LYS A 56 -19.18 14.43 3.14
C LYS A 56 -18.98 13.74 1.78
N LYS A 57 -19.28 12.45 1.68
CA LYS A 57 -19.03 11.62 0.48
C LYS A 57 -17.56 11.59 0.06
N ASN A 58 -16.67 11.98 0.93
CA ASN A 58 -15.23 11.85 0.78
C ASN A 58 -14.75 10.54 1.37
N PHE A 59 -13.49 10.25 1.21
CA PHE A 59 -12.87 9.09 1.83
C PHE A 59 -11.42 9.41 2.24
N VAL A 60 -10.88 8.58 3.11
CA VAL A 60 -9.48 8.61 3.51
C VAL A 60 -8.82 7.31 3.07
N PHE A 61 -7.72 7.41 2.36
CA PHE A 61 -6.87 6.27 2.02
C PHE A 61 -5.57 6.35 2.80
N ASN A 62 -5.22 5.26 3.47
CA ASN A 62 -3.97 5.11 4.18
C ASN A 62 -3.18 3.96 3.54
N ALA A 63 -2.07 4.29 2.90
CA ALA A 63 -1.18 3.29 2.30
C ALA A 63 -0.40 2.49 3.35
N ALA A 64 -0.23 3.04 4.54
CA ALA A 64 0.49 2.42 5.66
C ALA A 64 1.93 2.03 5.33
N THR A 65 2.54 2.73 4.40
CA THR A 65 3.97 2.62 4.06
C THR A 65 4.43 3.90 3.36
N ILE A 66 5.67 4.31 3.63
CA ILE A 66 6.25 5.47 2.97
C ILE A 66 6.68 5.17 1.51
N PHE A 67 6.70 3.92 1.11
CA PHE A 67 7.20 3.50 -0.21
C PHE A 67 6.11 3.33 -1.27
N TRP A 68 4.85 3.61 -0.95
CA TRP A 68 3.72 3.41 -1.86
C TRP A 68 3.90 4.11 -3.20
N SER A 69 4.35 5.36 -3.17
CA SER A 69 4.53 6.17 -4.39
C SER A 69 5.57 5.59 -5.35
N GLN A 70 6.57 4.86 -4.85
CA GLN A 70 7.58 4.22 -5.69
C GLN A 70 7.01 3.11 -6.57
N ALA A 71 5.91 2.50 -6.14
CA ALA A 71 5.21 1.51 -6.95
C ALA A 71 4.27 2.15 -7.99
N LEU A 72 4.07 3.46 -7.95
CA LEU A 72 3.28 4.20 -8.93
C LEU A 72 4.12 4.70 -10.08
N ALA A 73 5.23 5.37 -9.79
CA ALA A 73 6.07 6.00 -10.80
C ALA A 73 7.47 6.25 -10.24
N SER A 74 8.36 5.31 -10.39
CA SER A 74 9.78 5.50 -10.08
C SER A 74 10.65 4.76 -11.08
N PRO A 75 11.85 5.27 -11.39
CA PRO A 75 12.79 4.49 -12.20
C PRO A 75 13.08 3.15 -11.50
N PRO A 76 13.13 2.04 -12.24
CA PRO A 76 13.49 0.75 -11.66
C PRO A 76 14.84 0.82 -10.93
N GLY A 77 14.90 0.28 -9.73
CA GLY A 77 16.10 0.30 -8.91
C GLY A 77 16.43 1.64 -8.25
N HIS A 78 15.57 2.65 -8.43
CA HIS A 78 15.78 3.93 -7.77
C HIS A 78 15.47 3.84 -6.28
N MET A 79 16.50 3.89 -5.46
CA MET A 79 16.39 3.90 -4.00
C MET A 79 17.41 4.89 -3.45
N LEU A 80 16.99 5.63 -2.45
CA LEU A 80 17.93 6.41 -1.66
C LEU A 80 18.81 5.44 -0.85
N PRO A 81 20.13 5.58 -0.87
CA PRO A 81 21.03 4.61 -0.23
C PRO A 81 20.80 4.38 1.26
N TRP A 82 20.23 5.38 1.93
CA TRP A 82 19.93 5.37 3.37
C TRP A 82 18.46 5.14 3.68
N SER A 83 17.69 4.69 2.70
CA SER A 83 16.24 4.58 2.84
C SER A 83 15.83 3.26 3.49
N HIS A 84 16.05 3.15 4.78
CA HIS A 84 15.40 2.18 5.67
C HIS A 84 15.46 0.71 5.22
N TRP A 85 16.56 0.28 4.61
CA TRP A 85 16.81 -1.10 4.21
C TRP A 85 15.77 -1.67 3.23
N ASN A 86 15.03 -0.80 2.57
CA ASN A 86 14.04 -1.22 1.59
C ASN A 86 14.72 -1.79 0.33
N ARG A 87 14.00 -2.69 -0.35
CA ARG A 87 14.47 -3.27 -1.61
C ARG A 87 14.05 -2.40 -2.79
N PRO A 88 14.90 -2.24 -3.81
CA PRO A 88 14.48 -1.60 -5.05
C PRO A 88 13.31 -2.34 -5.69
N HIS A 89 12.32 -1.60 -6.11
CA HIS A 89 11.24 -2.08 -6.96
C HIS A 89 10.85 -0.96 -7.93
N GLY A 90 10.22 -1.27 -8.99
CA GLY A 90 9.72 -0.28 -9.93
C GLY A 90 8.22 -0.09 -9.78
N PRO A 91 7.62 0.62 -10.74
CA PRO A 91 6.17 0.72 -10.86
C PRO A 91 5.54 -0.67 -10.94
N ASP A 92 4.40 -0.83 -10.27
CA ASP A 92 3.63 -2.07 -10.28
C ASP A 92 2.20 -1.79 -10.73
N GLN A 93 1.75 -2.49 -11.76
CA GLN A 93 0.42 -2.27 -12.35
C GLN A 93 -0.72 -2.50 -11.35
N ARG A 94 -0.53 -3.37 -10.37
CA ARG A 94 -1.55 -3.66 -9.35
C ARG A 94 -1.72 -2.46 -8.40
N VAL A 95 -0.62 -1.88 -7.96
CA VAL A 95 -0.63 -0.66 -7.13
C VAL A 95 -1.19 0.52 -7.93
N GLN A 96 -0.77 0.68 -9.18
CA GLN A 96 -1.31 1.69 -10.09
C GLN A 96 -2.83 1.53 -10.26
N ARG A 97 -3.33 0.29 -10.36
CA ARG A 97 -4.76 0.01 -10.46
C ARG A 97 -5.53 0.39 -9.21
N ILE A 98 -4.96 0.14 -8.03
CA ILE A 98 -5.56 0.60 -6.77
C ILE A 98 -5.72 2.12 -6.80
N MET A 99 -4.66 2.85 -7.14
CA MET A 99 -4.71 4.31 -7.21
C MET A 99 -5.69 4.82 -8.26
N GLN A 100 -5.75 4.20 -9.43
CA GLN A 100 -6.75 4.55 -10.45
C GLN A 100 -8.18 4.40 -9.91
N ASN A 101 -8.46 3.32 -9.19
CA ASN A 101 -9.77 3.09 -8.60
C ASN A 101 -10.10 4.15 -7.54
N LEU A 102 -9.12 4.52 -6.71
CA LEU A 102 -9.29 5.58 -5.71
C LEU A 102 -9.53 6.94 -6.36
N LEU A 103 -8.78 7.28 -7.40
CA LEU A 103 -8.96 8.55 -8.13
C LEU A 103 -10.33 8.61 -8.82
N ARG A 104 -10.77 7.52 -9.43
CA ARG A 104 -12.12 7.44 -10.03
C ARG A 104 -13.20 7.63 -8.97
N ARG A 105 -13.04 7.01 -7.81
CA ARG A 105 -13.96 7.21 -6.69
C ARG A 105 -13.99 8.68 -6.24
N ALA A 106 -12.82 9.33 -6.17
CA ALA A 106 -12.70 10.72 -5.76
C ALA A 106 -13.42 11.69 -6.70
N ILE A 107 -13.38 11.43 -8.00
CA ILE A 107 -14.06 12.27 -9.02
C ILE A 107 -15.49 11.82 -9.32
N GLY A 108 -15.98 10.80 -8.67
CA GLY A 108 -17.37 10.32 -8.82
C GLY A 108 -17.64 9.49 -10.08
N SER A 109 -16.60 8.90 -10.66
CA SER A 109 -16.78 8.09 -11.88
C SER A 109 -16.37 6.62 -11.73
#